data_c4cf7e710a5b6757f1056e6c6db5bc64
#
_entry.id   c4cf7e710a5b6757f1056e6c6db5bc64
#
_cell.length_a   1.000
_cell.length_b   1.000
_cell.length_c   1.000
_cell.angle_alpha   90.00
_cell.angle_beta   90.00
_cell.angle_gamma   90.00
#
_symmetry.space_group_name_H-M   'P 1'
#
loop_
_entity.id
_entity.type
_entity.pdbx_description
1 polymer ?
#
loop_
_entity_poly.entity_id
_entity_poly.type
_entity_poly.pdbx_seq_one_letter_code
_entity_poly.pdbx_strand_id
1 'polypeptide(L)'
;MNGKYILSALMNGIGAFSDDMRDGLRGPFSDDTKGAFLAGIAGEEESIKFGIVGSIAHPQVDMTRVNYDKKPWATHPTQHISYVSCLDDMCLVDRLKASVPSLTDTSKSKDYRTAELIRLDLLAQTAVVTSQGVPFMLAGEEMLRTRRVFTTVSHRPTASMSSTGTT
;
A
#
# COMPACT_ATOMS: atom_id res chain seq x y z
N MET A 1 -15.69 -9.72 14.45
CA MET A 1 -15.18 -8.40 14.86
C MET A 1 -13.78 -8.25 14.31
N ASN A 2 -13.49 -7.18 13.60
CA ASN A 2 -12.15 -6.95 13.07
C ASN A 2 -11.19 -6.67 14.25
N GLY A 3 -10.02 -7.36 14.30
CA GLY A 3 -9.04 -7.23 15.39
C GLY A 3 -8.58 -5.81 15.68
N LYS A 4 -8.61 -4.90 14.69
CA LYS A 4 -8.28 -3.49 14.84
C LYS A 4 -9.16 -2.77 15.89
N TYR A 5 -10.46 -3.07 15.93
CA TYR A 5 -11.40 -2.44 16.90
C TYR A 5 -11.14 -2.89 18.34
N ILE A 6 -10.73 -4.14 18.52
CA ILE A 6 -10.42 -4.65 19.86
C ILE A 6 -9.13 -4.01 20.38
N LEU A 7 -8.11 -3.91 19.53
CA LEU A 7 -6.83 -3.32 19.91
C LEU A 7 -6.95 -1.83 20.21
N SER A 8 -7.68 -1.06 19.40
CA SER A 8 -7.85 0.38 19.63
C SER A 8 -8.65 0.72 20.88
N ALA A 9 -9.64 -0.12 21.24
CA ALA A 9 -10.46 0.09 22.42
C ALA A 9 -9.75 -0.27 23.74
N LEU A 10 -8.80 -1.22 23.70
CA LEU A 10 -8.17 -1.78 24.89
C LEU A 10 -6.74 -1.26 25.16
N MET A 11 -6.06 -0.70 24.16
CA MET A 11 -4.62 -0.43 24.27
C MET A 11 -4.27 0.94 23.68
N ASN A 12 -4.28 1.97 24.51
CA ASN A 12 -3.71 3.26 24.14
C ASN A 12 -2.23 3.09 23.75
N GLY A 13 -1.84 3.57 22.55
CA GLY A 13 -0.45 3.55 22.09
C GLY A 13 -0.08 2.38 21.17
N ILE A 14 -1.01 1.50 20.79
CA ILE A 14 -0.77 0.51 19.74
C ILE A 14 -1.30 1.02 18.40
N GLY A 15 -0.44 0.98 17.39
CA GLY A 15 -0.80 1.31 16.01
C GLY A 15 -1.18 0.09 15.19
N ALA A 16 -2.02 0.29 14.16
CA ALA A 16 -2.35 -0.71 13.17
C ALA A 16 -2.16 -0.16 11.75
N PHE A 17 -1.75 -1.01 10.83
CA PHE A 17 -1.61 -0.69 9.42
C PHE A 17 -2.96 -0.42 8.76
N SER A 18 -3.02 0.63 7.93
CA SER A 18 -4.24 1.03 7.23
C SER A 18 -4.36 0.35 5.87
N ASP A 19 -5.07 -0.77 5.82
CA ASP A 19 -5.32 -1.47 4.56
C ASP A 19 -6.21 -0.66 3.62
N ASP A 20 -7.16 0.11 4.15
CA ASP A 20 -8.02 0.99 3.36
C ASP A 20 -7.21 2.02 2.57
N MET A 21 -6.23 2.68 3.20
CA MET A 21 -5.37 3.65 2.53
C MET A 21 -4.44 2.98 1.52
N ARG A 22 -3.80 1.88 1.91
CA ARG A 22 -2.90 1.12 1.02
C ARG A 22 -3.62 0.72 -0.27
N ASP A 23 -4.76 0.05 -0.12
CA ASP A 23 -5.48 -0.51 -1.26
C ASP A 23 -6.23 0.57 -2.04
N GLY A 24 -6.70 1.62 -1.38
CA GLY A 24 -7.24 2.80 -2.04
C GLY A 24 -6.22 3.53 -2.92
N LEU A 25 -4.95 3.54 -2.55
CA LEU A 25 -3.88 4.08 -3.37
C LEU A 25 -3.49 3.13 -4.50
N ARG A 26 -3.08 1.90 -4.21
CA ARG A 26 -2.39 1.01 -5.15
C ARG A 26 -3.26 -0.11 -5.75
N GLY A 27 -4.41 -0.38 -5.17
CA GLY A 27 -5.30 -1.51 -5.51
C GLY A 27 -5.28 -2.63 -4.48
N PRO A 28 -6.27 -3.55 -4.54
CA PRO A 28 -6.52 -4.56 -3.50
C PRO A 28 -5.37 -5.56 -3.39
N PHE A 29 -5.10 -6.00 -2.17
CA PHE A 29 -4.09 -7.02 -1.88
C PHE A 29 -4.36 -8.36 -2.57
N SER A 30 -5.62 -8.67 -2.86
CA SER A 30 -6.04 -9.95 -3.44
C SER A 30 -5.79 -10.08 -4.95
N ASP A 31 -5.48 -8.99 -5.65
CA ASP A 31 -5.30 -8.99 -7.10
C ASP A 31 -4.24 -7.96 -7.52
N ASP A 32 -3.06 -8.44 -7.83
CA ASP A 32 -1.90 -7.62 -8.19
C ASP A 32 -2.07 -6.83 -9.50
N THR A 33 -2.98 -7.25 -10.36
CA THR A 33 -3.22 -6.60 -11.65
C THR A 33 -4.27 -5.49 -11.58
N LYS A 34 -5.03 -5.44 -10.49
CA LYS A 34 -6.09 -4.45 -10.28
C LYS A 34 -5.53 -3.19 -9.63
N GLY A 35 -5.51 -2.10 -10.38
CA GLY A 35 -5.14 -0.78 -9.86
C GLY A 35 -6.24 -0.09 -9.06
N ALA A 36 -5.91 1.07 -8.50
CA ALA A 36 -6.82 1.97 -7.80
C ALA A 36 -6.49 3.43 -8.15
N PHE A 37 -6.46 4.34 -7.19
CA PHE A 37 -6.23 5.77 -7.42
C PHE A 37 -4.98 6.06 -8.25
N LEU A 38 -3.85 5.43 -7.95
CA LEU A 38 -2.59 5.62 -8.69
C LEU A 38 -2.68 5.13 -10.16
N ALA A 39 -3.59 4.24 -10.46
CA ALA A 39 -3.89 3.81 -11.83
C ALA A 39 -4.97 4.67 -12.53
N GLY A 40 -5.41 5.78 -11.90
CA GLY A 40 -6.45 6.65 -12.42
C GLY A 40 -7.87 6.10 -12.26
N ILE A 41 -8.08 5.11 -11.40
CA ILE A 41 -9.39 4.53 -11.11
C ILE A 41 -10.08 5.36 -10.04
N ALA A 42 -11.30 5.81 -10.32
CA ALA A 42 -12.14 6.56 -9.40
C ALA A 42 -12.84 5.65 -8.39
N GLY A 43 -13.30 6.23 -7.28
CA GLY A 43 -14.10 5.54 -6.27
C GLY A 43 -13.36 5.24 -4.97
N GLU A 44 -12.06 5.51 -4.91
CA GLU A 44 -11.20 5.23 -3.77
C GLU A 44 -11.03 6.43 -2.82
N GLU A 45 -11.68 7.54 -3.13
CA GLU A 45 -11.48 8.84 -2.45
C GLU A 45 -11.76 8.75 -0.94
N GLU A 46 -12.80 8.01 -0.55
CA GLU A 46 -13.18 7.91 0.88
C GLU A 46 -12.21 7.02 1.67
N SER A 47 -11.69 5.95 1.07
CA SER A 47 -10.64 5.12 1.67
C SER A 47 -9.34 5.91 1.89
N ILE A 48 -8.97 6.73 0.90
CA ILE A 48 -7.79 7.60 1.00
C ILE A 48 -8.01 8.72 2.04
N LYS A 49 -9.16 9.41 2.02
CA LYS A 49 -9.51 10.42 3.04
C LYS A 49 -9.48 9.82 4.45
N PHE A 50 -10.02 8.62 4.61
CA PHE A 50 -10.01 7.91 5.89
C PHE A 50 -8.58 7.65 6.39
N GLY A 51 -7.68 7.27 5.48
CA GLY A 51 -6.25 7.17 5.79
C GLY A 51 -5.62 8.52 6.14
N ILE A 52 -5.89 9.56 5.35
CA ILE A 52 -5.34 10.90 5.57
C ILE A 52 -5.67 11.45 6.96
N VAL A 53 -6.87 11.22 7.47
CA VAL A 53 -7.27 11.66 8.81
C VAL A 53 -6.83 10.71 9.93
N GLY A 54 -6.05 9.67 9.62
CA GLY A 54 -5.52 8.73 10.61
C GLY A 54 -6.58 7.77 11.17
N SER A 55 -7.54 7.37 10.37
CA SER A 55 -8.63 6.41 10.70
C SER A 55 -9.50 6.81 11.88
N ILE A 56 -9.52 8.09 12.22
CA ILE A 56 -10.44 8.66 13.23
C ILE A 56 -11.78 9.06 12.61
N ALA A 57 -12.77 9.35 13.48
CA ALA A 57 -14.03 9.94 13.04
C ALA A 57 -13.79 11.34 12.46
N HIS A 58 -14.26 11.59 11.24
CA HIS A 58 -14.13 12.88 10.60
C HIS A 58 -15.36 13.19 9.75
N PRO A 59 -15.92 14.42 9.83
CA PRO A 59 -17.18 14.78 9.15
C PRO A 59 -17.09 14.75 7.61
N GLN A 60 -15.89 14.83 7.03
CA GLN A 60 -15.68 14.79 5.58
C GLN A 60 -15.41 13.38 5.03
N VAL A 61 -15.51 12.34 5.85
CA VAL A 61 -15.33 10.94 5.45
C VAL A 61 -16.65 10.21 5.48
N ASP A 62 -17.10 9.77 4.31
CA ASP A 62 -18.27 8.89 4.21
C ASP A 62 -17.83 7.43 4.41
N MET A 63 -18.02 6.95 5.64
CA MET A 63 -17.62 5.59 6.03
C MET A 63 -18.36 4.48 5.26
N THR A 64 -19.50 4.77 4.63
CA THR A 64 -20.23 3.79 3.82
C THR A 64 -19.49 3.43 2.55
N ARG A 65 -18.64 4.35 2.06
CA ARG A 65 -17.86 4.24 0.82
C ARG A 65 -16.40 3.83 1.06
N VAL A 66 -15.95 3.74 2.31
CA VAL A 66 -14.64 3.18 2.66
C VAL A 66 -14.61 1.69 2.32
N ASN A 67 -13.51 1.17 1.80
CA ASN A 67 -13.44 -0.18 1.24
C ASN A 67 -13.72 -1.27 2.28
N TYR A 68 -13.02 -1.27 3.39
CA TYR A 68 -13.07 -2.37 4.38
C TYR A 68 -13.72 -1.94 5.68
N ASP A 69 -13.25 -0.85 6.28
CA ASP A 69 -13.70 -0.40 7.58
C ASP A 69 -14.97 0.46 7.44
N LYS A 70 -16.08 0.02 8.03
CA LYS A 70 -17.37 0.73 7.94
C LYS A 70 -17.65 1.67 9.11
N LYS A 71 -16.65 1.83 9.99
CA LYS A 71 -16.64 2.81 11.10
C LYS A 71 -15.21 3.14 11.48
N PRO A 72 -14.95 4.32 12.03
CA PRO A 72 -13.63 4.67 12.56
C PRO A 72 -13.16 3.66 13.62
N TRP A 73 -11.89 3.26 13.55
CA TRP A 73 -11.32 2.33 14.52
C TRP A 73 -10.26 2.97 15.41
N ALA A 74 -9.64 4.06 14.98
CA ALA A 74 -8.71 4.81 15.78
C ALA A 74 -9.42 5.85 16.64
N THR A 75 -9.01 5.99 17.90
CA THR A 75 -9.45 7.07 18.79
C THR A 75 -8.52 8.27 18.70
N HIS A 76 -7.28 8.02 18.26
CA HIS A 76 -6.26 9.03 18.01
C HIS A 76 -5.45 8.70 16.77
N PRO A 77 -5.04 9.69 15.94
CA PRO A 77 -4.29 9.42 14.70
C PRO A 77 -2.99 8.63 14.90
N THR A 78 -2.33 8.73 16.05
CA THR A 78 -1.11 7.97 16.37
C THR A 78 -1.30 6.45 16.40
N GLN A 79 -2.55 5.97 16.38
CA GLN A 79 -2.87 4.55 16.25
C GLN A 79 -2.91 4.07 14.80
N HIS A 80 -2.84 5.00 13.85
CA HIS A 80 -2.86 4.72 12.41
C HIS A 80 -1.43 4.70 11.87
N ILE A 81 -1.08 3.63 11.13
CA ILE A 81 0.17 3.54 10.37
C ILE A 81 -0.20 3.70 8.89
N SER A 82 0.21 4.85 8.33
CA SER A 82 0.06 5.16 6.91
C SER A 82 1.14 4.46 6.11
N TYR A 83 0.79 3.70 5.08
CA TYR A 83 1.74 3.01 4.24
C TYR A 83 1.15 2.69 2.87
N VAL A 84 1.99 2.39 1.92
CA VAL A 84 1.60 1.94 0.58
C VAL A 84 2.19 0.58 0.23
N SER A 85 3.34 0.22 0.78
CA SER A 85 3.89 -1.13 0.73
C SER A 85 4.72 -1.44 1.99
N CYS A 86 4.95 -2.72 2.25
CA CYS A 86 5.80 -3.18 3.34
C CYS A 86 6.57 -4.46 2.97
N LEU A 87 6.94 -5.31 3.95
CA LEU A 87 7.77 -6.49 3.70
C LEU A 87 7.03 -7.64 3.01
N ASP A 88 5.75 -7.74 3.20
CA ASP A 88 4.87 -8.69 2.52
C ASP A 88 4.34 -8.09 1.22
N ASP A 89 3.96 -8.96 0.28
CA ASP A 89 3.45 -8.57 -1.03
C ASP A 89 4.46 -7.82 -1.93
N MET A 90 4.01 -7.32 -3.08
CA MET A 90 4.82 -6.52 -4.00
C MET A 90 5.25 -5.20 -3.38
N CYS A 91 6.49 -4.77 -3.63
CA CYS A 91 6.84 -3.38 -3.39
C CYS A 91 6.12 -2.46 -4.40
N LEU A 92 6.04 -1.18 -4.07
CA LEU A 92 5.24 -0.21 -4.82
C LEU A 92 5.54 -0.20 -6.32
N VAL A 93 6.80 -0.18 -6.70
CA VAL A 93 7.24 -0.17 -8.11
C VAL A 93 6.75 -1.39 -8.88
N ASP A 94 6.86 -2.58 -8.30
CA ASP A 94 6.41 -3.82 -8.96
C ASP A 94 4.89 -3.83 -9.07
N ARG A 95 4.21 -3.37 -8.05
CA ARG A 95 2.75 -3.24 -8.03
C ARG A 95 2.24 -2.24 -9.08
N LEU A 96 2.85 -1.07 -9.19
CA LEU A 96 2.49 -0.07 -10.21
C LEU A 96 2.69 -0.63 -11.62
N LYS A 97 3.80 -1.34 -11.88
CA LYS A 97 4.03 -1.97 -13.18
C LYS A 97 3.01 -3.07 -13.50
N ALA A 98 2.50 -3.78 -12.51
CA ALA A 98 1.49 -4.81 -12.71
C ALA A 98 0.10 -4.22 -12.97
N SER A 99 -0.23 -3.07 -12.37
CA SER A 99 -1.61 -2.54 -12.32
C SER A 99 -1.84 -1.27 -13.16
N VAL A 100 -0.76 -0.59 -13.63
CA VAL A 100 -0.86 0.65 -14.43
C VAL A 100 -0.43 0.38 -15.87
N PRO A 101 -1.36 0.28 -16.82
CA PRO A 101 -1.05 -0.12 -18.20
C PRO A 101 -0.04 0.79 -18.91
N SER A 102 -0.05 2.10 -18.62
CA SER A 102 0.88 3.06 -19.26
C SER A 102 2.36 2.79 -18.94
N LEU A 103 2.65 2.12 -17.83
CA LEU A 103 4.02 1.79 -17.42
C LEU A 103 4.61 0.59 -18.19
N THR A 104 3.76 -0.25 -18.77
CA THR A 104 4.17 -1.42 -19.57
C THR A 104 3.90 -1.23 -21.05
N ASP A 105 3.27 -0.15 -21.46
CA ASP A 105 2.95 0.15 -22.84
C ASP A 105 4.24 0.42 -23.65
N THR A 106 4.59 -0.51 -24.51
CA THR A 106 5.79 -0.43 -25.36
C THR A 106 5.68 0.60 -26.48
N SER A 107 4.49 1.14 -26.77
CA SER A 107 4.32 2.27 -27.68
C SER A 107 4.84 3.59 -27.12
N LYS A 108 4.98 3.68 -25.81
CA LYS A 108 5.56 4.81 -25.09
C LYS A 108 7.08 4.66 -24.97
N SER A 109 7.81 5.77 -25.02
CA SER A 109 9.25 5.74 -24.82
C SER A 109 9.60 5.23 -23.41
N LYS A 110 10.82 4.71 -23.24
CA LYS A 110 11.33 4.29 -21.93
C LYS A 110 11.37 5.47 -20.95
N ASP A 111 11.75 6.64 -21.44
CA ASP A 111 11.85 7.86 -20.60
C ASP A 111 10.46 8.31 -20.11
N TYR A 112 9.45 8.26 -20.98
CA TYR A 112 8.07 8.52 -20.57
C TYR A 112 7.61 7.58 -19.44
N ARG A 113 7.81 6.27 -19.60
CA ARG A 113 7.42 5.27 -18.60
C ARG A 113 8.16 5.44 -17.29
N THR A 114 9.45 5.81 -17.36
CA THR A 114 10.25 6.07 -16.16
C THR A 114 9.76 7.35 -15.45
N ALA A 115 9.53 8.43 -16.17
CA ALA A 115 8.99 9.67 -15.59
C ALA A 115 7.61 9.46 -14.96
N GLU A 116 6.73 8.70 -15.61
CA GLU A 116 5.41 8.38 -15.08
C GLU A 116 5.52 7.52 -13.82
N LEU A 117 6.38 6.51 -13.79
CA LEU A 117 6.63 5.69 -12.60
C LEU A 117 7.11 6.54 -11.42
N ILE A 118 8.08 7.44 -11.65
CA ILE A 118 8.57 8.36 -10.61
C ILE A 118 7.44 9.24 -10.09
N ARG A 119 6.61 9.80 -10.98
CA ARG A 119 5.47 10.64 -10.60
C ARG A 119 4.46 9.91 -9.72
N LEU A 120 4.12 8.68 -10.06
CA LEU A 120 3.18 7.86 -9.30
C LEU A 120 3.75 7.43 -7.94
N ASP A 121 5.03 7.07 -7.89
CA ASP A 121 5.73 6.76 -6.65
C ASP A 121 5.76 7.98 -5.71
N LEU A 122 6.15 9.15 -6.20
CA LEU A 122 6.15 10.39 -5.43
C LEU A 122 4.75 10.77 -4.93
N LEU A 123 3.71 10.56 -5.74
CA LEU A 123 2.33 10.82 -5.34
C LEU A 123 1.92 9.90 -4.18
N ALA A 124 2.25 8.61 -4.26
CA ALA A 124 1.98 7.65 -3.20
C ALA A 124 2.71 8.00 -1.90
N GLN A 125 4.01 8.30 -2.00
CA GLN A 125 4.82 8.69 -0.83
C GLN A 125 4.34 10.02 -0.23
N THR A 126 3.94 10.98 -1.06
CA THR A 126 3.34 12.23 -0.57
C THR A 126 2.09 11.95 0.25
N ALA A 127 1.18 11.10 -0.25
CA ALA A 127 -0.03 10.72 0.50
C ALA A 127 0.32 10.09 1.85
N VAL A 128 1.33 9.20 1.90
CA VAL A 128 1.77 8.54 3.14
C VAL A 128 2.36 9.54 4.14
N VAL A 129 3.33 10.37 3.72
CA VAL A 129 4.08 11.21 4.66
C VAL A 129 3.33 12.46 5.09
N THR A 130 2.32 12.91 4.34
CA THR A 130 1.50 14.07 4.69
C THR A 130 0.20 13.72 5.43
N SER A 131 -0.10 12.43 5.58
CA SER A 131 -1.26 11.96 6.35
C SER A 131 -1.03 12.08 7.85
N GLN A 132 -2.14 12.14 8.60
CA GLN A 132 -2.10 12.05 10.05
C GLN A 132 -1.69 10.63 10.48
N GLY A 133 -1.00 10.53 11.64
CA GLY A 133 -0.56 9.24 12.16
C GLY A 133 0.93 8.99 11.97
N VAL A 134 1.31 7.73 11.89
CA VAL A 134 2.70 7.29 11.78
C VAL A 134 3.00 6.91 10.33
N PRO A 135 3.81 7.66 9.60
CA PRO A 135 4.20 7.28 8.26
C PRO A 135 5.15 6.08 8.29
N PHE A 136 4.89 5.09 7.45
CA PHE A 136 5.74 3.93 7.24
C PHE A 136 6.13 3.83 5.77
N MET A 137 7.43 3.73 5.50
CA MET A 137 7.98 3.58 4.17
C MET A 137 8.92 2.36 4.15
N LEU A 138 8.79 1.51 3.16
CA LEU A 138 9.75 0.43 2.94
C LEU A 138 11.07 1.00 2.46
N ALA A 139 12.17 0.71 3.16
CA ALA A 139 13.50 1.22 2.80
C ALA A 139 13.85 0.93 1.34
N GLY A 140 14.19 1.99 0.59
CA GLY A 140 14.49 1.96 -0.83
C GLY A 140 13.29 2.26 -1.76
N GLU A 141 12.09 2.45 -1.24
CA GLU A 141 10.95 2.92 -2.04
C GLU A 141 11.25 4.26 -2.70
N GLU A 142 11.87 5.17 -1.97
CA GLU A 142 12.31 6.49 -2.44
C GLU A 142 13.31 6.43 -3.62
N MET A 143 13.91 5.26 -3.85
CA MET A 143 14.83 4.99 -4.97
C MET A 143 14.25 3.99 -5.97
N LEU A 144 12.93 3.84 -6.03
CA LEU A 144 12.24 2.93 -6.93
C LEU A 144 12.65 1.45 -6.77
N ARG A 145 12.77 1.00 -5.53
CA ARG A 145 13.12 -0.38 -5.22
C ARG A 145 12.17 -1.38 -5.89
N THR A 146 12.72 -2.43 -6.48
CA THR A 146 11.98 -3.56 -7.07
C THR A 146 12.42 -4.87 -6.45
N ARG A 147 11.51 -5.83 -6.32
CA ARG A 147 11.80 -7.22 -5.89
C ARG A 147 11.72 -8.21 -7.04
N ARG A 148 11.46 -7.75 -8.27
CA ARG A 148 11.35 -8.60 -9.46
C ARG A 148 10.40 -9.79 -9.28
N VAL A 149 9.08 -9.53 -9.15
CA VAL A 149 8.02 -10.58 -9.22
C VAL A 149 7.74 -11.38 -7.93
N PHE A 150 8.46 -11.22 -6.82
CA PHE A 150 8.11 -11.95 -5.60
C PHE A 150 7.03 -11.20 -4.80
N THR A 151 5.87 -11.84 -4.61
CA THR A 151 4.72 -11.27 -3.89
C THR A 151 4.96 -11.21 -2.38
N THR A 152 5.67 -12.18 -1.82
CA THR A 152 6.05 -12.16 -0.40
C THR A 152 7.46 -12.68 -0.17
N VAL A 153 8.13 -12.19 0.86
CA VAL A 153 9.43 -12.73 1.30
C VAL A 153 9.25 -14.11 1.93
N SER A 154 8.12 -14.37 2.57
CA SER A 154 7.80 -15.63 3.24
C SER A 154 7.55 -16.80 2.27
N HIS A 155 7.21 -16.50 1.00
CA HIS A 155 6.99 -17.52 -0.02
C HIS A 155 8.17 -17.75 -0.95
N ARG A 156 9.34 -17.18 -0.63
CA ARG A 156 10.54 -17.51 -1.38
C ARG A 156 10.85 -18.99 -1.15
N PRO A 157 10.83 -19.87 -2.18
CA PRO A 157 11.26 -21.24 -2.02
C PRO A 157 12.72 -21.18 -1.51
N THR A 158 12.99 -21.79 -0.39
CA THR A 158 14.36 -22.11 0.02
C THR A 158 14.94 -22.94 -1.12
N ALA A 159 15.87 -22.37 -1.87
CA ALA A 159 16.62 -23.15 -2.84
C ALA A 159 17.18 -24.34 -2.07
N SER A 160 16.69 -25.54 -2.38
CA SER A 160 17.27 -26.75 -1.85
C SER A 160 18.71 -26.76 -2.31
N MET A 161 19.64 -26.57 -1.38
CA MET A 161 21.03 -26.88 -1.62
C MET A 161 21.09 -28.39 -1.83
N SER A 162 21.00 -28.82 -3.08
CA SER A 162 21.36 -30.19 -3.44
C SER A 162 22.85 -30.30 -3.18
N SER A 163 23.21 -30.91 -2.07
CA SER A 163 24.56 -31.42 -1.86
C SER A 163 24.76 -32.55 -2.86
N THR A 164 25.36 -32.27 -4.00
CA THR A 164 25.99 -33.29 -4.81
C THR A 164 27.24 -33.76 -4.06
N GLY A 165 27.07 -34.74 -3.20
CA GLY A 165 28.17 -35.54 -2.69
C GLY A 165 28.73 -36.35 -3.86
N THR A 166 29.92 -35.99 -4.33
CA THR A 166 30.72 -36.83 -5.19
C THR A 166 31.52 -37.78 -4.29
N THR A 167 31.24 -39.06 -4.39
CA THR A 167 32.14 -40.16 -4.00
C THR A 167 33.11 -40.42 -5.13
#